data_ced1f62e55c454da96ea75c981b2cb19
#
_entry.id   ced1f62e55c454da96ea75c981b2cb19
#
_cell.length_a   1.000
_cell.length_b   1.000
_cell.length_c   1.000
_cell.angle_alpha   90.00
_cell.angle_beta   90.00
_cell.angle_gamma   90.00
#
_symmetry.space_group_name_H-M   'P 1'
#
loop_
_entity.id
_entity.type
_entity.pdbx_description
1 polymer ?
#
loop_
_entity_poly.entity_id
_entity_poly.type
_entity_poly.pdbx_seq_one_letter_code
_entity_poly.pdbx_strand_id
1 'polypeptide(L)'
;VHTVEEIVSLYNSRRESQGPILRRMREIRDLANGDIVIPLSELDRNARTNVANLLVQGLDQTSMRIASTMPMPFFPPLKPGNADSQEMARLRKKIILSYWDQNKLALKMRRRARHFLAYSSAPVVIRPNFSKLQPTWAVRNPLDTYPAASEDPDNLVPDDCIFTYTKSAQWLIDHYGEQVVGKLRMGKISFDTRFTLLEYVDDQEIVICVIGAPVTTEMQPVERAGVETIELERMPNRTGMPLTVIPQRISLDTPRGQYDGVLGMYFTRARLQALTEIAIERGIFPDEYLVARAGENPEIIQMADGKTGQLGVVKGGDIQQLQTNPGYKTDTALDRLERQERLEGAIPAEFGGESGSNIRTGRRGENVLSATVDFRVQETQAVFEQALYEEDKIAIAIEKAYWGSQKKSFFIPGRVSGGMTNYVANKVFETDFHYVNYPSSGTDVNGLIVGLGQRLGTGLMSKESAREADPLITDPELEKDRIAAESMEAALLSSIQAQAADPNGPYQPDDLAYLSMLTIEKNKPLYEAVQLTQKRAQERQAAMAPQGAPETMPGLAMPGMGAEMQTAPAGPPDIQQLLSQLGGGEAGAAQLPPSPSAVLTLGKRL
;
A
#
# COMPACT_ATOMS: atom_id res chain seq x y z
N VAL A 1 23.17 16.12 23.61
CA VAL A 1 24.24 15.56 22.77
C VAL A 1 24.81 14.35 23.50
N HIS A 2 24.61 13.17 22.96
CA HIS A 2 25.07 11.91 23.55
C HIS A 2 26.49 11.57 23.09
N THR A 3 27.30 11.04 24.01
CA THR A 3 28.61 10.47 23.65
C THR A 3 28.46 9.13 22.98
N VAL A 4 29.46 8.66 22.26
CA VAL A 4 29.40 7.35 21.58
C VAL A 4 29.26 6.21 22.58
N GLU A 5 29.91 6.32 23.75
CA GLU A 5 29.78 5.33 24.83
C GLU A 5 28.38 5.29 25.42
N GLU A 6 27.69 6.42 25.55
CA GLU A 6 26.28 6.47 25.98
C GLU A 6 25.36 5.82 24.96
N ILE A 7 25.58 6.09 23.67
CA ILE A 7 24.79 5.46 22.59
C ILE A 7 24.95 3.94 22.60
N VAL A 8 26.18 3.43 22.79
CA VAL A 8 26.45 1.99 22.90
C VAL A 8 25.79 1.40 24.15
N SER A 9 25.86 2.12 25.28
CA SER A 9 25.19 1.69 26.53
C SER A 9 23.68 1.62 26.37
N LEU A 10 23.06 2.64 25.74
CA LEU A 10 21.63 2.64 25.40
C LEU A 10 21.27 1.47 24.48
N TYR A 11 22.08 1.22 23.46
CA TYR A 11 21.88 0.09 22.55
C TYR A 11 21.88 -1.25 23.29
N ASN A 12 22.87 -1.49 24.14
CA ASN A 12 22.97 -2.74 24.90
C ASN A 12 21.78 -2.92 25.86
N SER A 13 21.41 -1.90 26.60
CA SER A 13 20.26 -1.90 27.52
C SER A 13 18.94 -2.20 26.78
N ARG A 14 18.69 -1.53 25.64
CA ARG A 14 17.47 -1.74 24.84
C ARG A 14 17.44 -3.12 24.19
N ARG A 15 18.58 -3.59 23.70
CA ARG A 15 18.70 -4.93 23.13
C ARG A 15 18.40 -6.02 24.17
N GLU A 16 18.84 -5.82 25.41
CA GLU A 16 18.57 -6.76 26.51
C GLU A 16 17.08 -6.72 26.89
N SER A 17 16.51 -5.54 27.11
CA SER A 17 15.09 -5.40 27.47
C SER A 17 14.16 -5.92 26.39
N GLN A 18 14.49 -5.75 25.12
CA GLN A 18 13.72 -6.26 23.98
C GLN A 18 14.03 -7.73 23.63
N GLY A 19 14.95 -8.37 24.35
CA GLY A 19 15.41 -9.74 24.07
C GLY A 19 14.33 -10.77 23.84
N PRO A 20 13.26 -10.84 24.67
CA PRO A 20 12.14 -11.77 24.47
C PRO A 20 11.37 -11.49 23.17
N ILE A 21 11.12 -10.20 22.85
CA ILE A 21 10.42 -9.78 21.65
C ILE A 21 11.24 -10.14 20.40
N LEU A 22 12.53 -9.80 20.40
CA LEU A 22 13.44 -10.10 19.30
C LEU A 22 13.60 -11.60 19.06
N ARG A 23 13.59 -12.42 20.12
CA ARG A 23 13.63 -13.89 19.98
C ARG A 23 12.42 -14.38 19.22
N ARG A 24 11.22 -13.95 19.60
CA ARG A 24 9.97 -14.31 18.94
C ARG A 24 9.93 -13.84 17.47
N MET A 25 10.38 -12.62 17.19
CA MET A 25 10.49 -12.13 15.81
C MET A 25 11.43 -12.98 14.96
N ARG A 26 12.54 -13.47 15.53
CA ARG A 26 13.46 -14.39 14.84
C ARG A 26 12.83 -15.74 14.57
N GLU A 27 12.10 -16.29 15.52
CA GLU A 27 11.35 -17.53 15.31
C GLU A 27 10.38 -17.40 14.13
N ILE A 28 9.64 -16.29 14.04
CA ILE A 28 8.74 -16.01 12.91
C ILE A 28 9.52 -15.86 11.59
N ARG A 29 10.66 -15.18 11.61
CA ARG A 29 11.53 -15.03 10.45
C ARG A 29 12.03 -16.37 9.93
N ASP A 30 12.56 -17.19 10.84
CA ASP A 30 13.14 -18.48 10.51
C ASP A 30 12.05 -19.41 9.95
N LEU A 31 10.86 -19.37 10.55
CA LEU A 31 9.70 -20.08 10.06
C LEU A 31 9.26 -19.59 8.67
N ALA A 32 9.24 -18.28 8.44
CA ALA A 32 8.90 -17.70 7.15
C ALA A 32 9.93 -18.06 6.06
N ASN A 33 11.20 -18.24 6.43
CA ASN A 33 12.26 -18.67 5.51
C ASN A 33 12.25 -20.18 5.25
N GLY A 34 11.48 -20.95 6.01
CA GLY A 34 11.50 -22.42 5.95
C GLY A 34 12.60 -23.07 6.78
N ASP A 35 13.32 -22.29 7.57
CA ASP A 35 14.37 -22.76 8.48
C ASP A 35 13.75 -23.28 9.79
N ILE A 36 12.98 -24.35 9.69
CA ILE A 36 12.23 -24.91 10.81
C ILE A 36 13.02 -26.05 11.41
N VAL A 37 13.41 -25.89 12.66
CA VAL A 37 13.95 -26.98 13.46
C VAL A 37 12.77 -27.63 14.21
N ILE A 38 12.33 -28.77 13.71
CA ILE A 38 11.32 -29.58 14.42
C ILE A 38 12.02 -30.33 15.54
N PRO A 39 11.59 -30.20 16.81
CA PRO A 39 12.18 -30.94 17.92
C PRO A 39 11.75 -32.41 17.85
N LEU A 40 12.50 -33.20 17.11
CA LEU A 40 12.39 -34.65 17.05
C LEU A 40 13.43 -35.29 17.95
N SER A 41 13.17 -36.54 18.38
CA SER A 41 14.15 -37.34 19.10
C SER A 41 15.43 -37.51 18.24
N GLU A 42 16.57 -37.79 18.89
CA GLU A 42 17.89 -37.82 18.23
C GLU A 42 18.00 -38.77 17.02
N LEU A 43 17.11 -39.75 16.91
CA LEU A 43 17.08 -40.73 15.84
C LEU A 43 16.73 -40.13 14.46
N ASP A 44 16.05 -39.00 14.43
CA ASP A 44 15.44 -38.48 13.21
C ASP A 44 15.86 -37.03 12.86
N ARG A 45 17.01 -36.58 13.35
CA ARG A 45 17.55 -35.21 13.10
C ARG A 45 17.74 -34.87 11.62
N ASN A 46 17.82 -35.86 10.75
CA ASN A 46 18.02 -35.68 9.31
C ASN A 46 16.71 -35.75 8.50
N ALA A 47 15.59 -36.05 9.14
CA ALA A 47 14.29 -36.08 8.47
C ALA A 47 13.85 -34.67 8.14
N ARG A 48 13.90 -34.28 6.86
CA ARG A 48 13.31 -33.05 6.36
C ARG A 48 11.82 -33.28 6.18
N THR A 49 11.03 -32.70 7.06
CA THR A 49 9.57 -32.74 6.94
C THR A 49 9.09 -31.63 6.01
N ASN A 50 8.32 -32.00 5.00
CA ASN A 50 7.66 -31.05 4.10
C ASN A 50 6.33 -30.60 4.73
N VAL A 51 6.40 -29.71 5.70
CA VAL A 51 5.19 -29.10 6.28
C VAL A 51 4.79 -27.89 5.44
N ALA A 52 3.53 -27.83 5.03
CA ALA A 52 3.00 -26.68 4.32
C ALA A 52 3.15 -25.40 5.17
N ASN A 53 3.81 -24.39 4.63
CA ASN A 53 4.02 -23.11 5.32
C ASN A 53 2.81 -22.19 5.14
N LEU A 54 1.74 -22.47 5.86
CA LEU A 54 0.50 -21.71 5.84
C LEU A 54 0.71 -20.27 6.32
N LEU A 55 1.67 -20.06 7.24
CA LEU A 55 1.95 -18.71 7.77
C LEU A 55 2.45 -17.76 6.69
N VAL A 56 3.37 -18.22 5.84
CA VAL A 56 3.87 -17.39 4.72
C VAL A 56 2.77 -17.07 3.72
N GLN A 57 1.94 -18.06 3.42
CA GLN A 57 0.81 -17.86 2.50
C GLN A 57 -0.15 -16.81 3.04
N GLY A 58 -0.54 -16.90 4.31
CA GLY A 58 -1.41 -15.93 4.96
C GLY A 58 -0.78 -14.53 5.05
N LEU A 59 0.51 -14.46 5.39
CA LEU A 59 1.27 -13.22 5.46
C LEU A 59 1.30 -12.52 4.09
N ASP A 60 1.58 -13.27 3.02
CA ASP A 60 1.66 -12.73 1.67
C ASP A 60 0.31 -12.20 1.19
N GLN A 61 -0.75 -12.97 1.37
CA GLN A 61 -2.08 -12.60 0.94
C GLN A 61 -2.63 -11.40 1.71
N THR A 62 -2.52 -11.39 3.05
CA THR A 62 -3.00 -10.27 3.86
C THR A 62 -2.19 -9.00 3.60
N SER A 63 -0.86 -9.10 3.50
CA SER A 63 -0.01 -7.95 3.18
C SER A 63 -0.29 -7.37 1.79
N MET A 64 -0.58 -8.22 0.81
CA MET A 64 -0.98 -7.76 -0.52
C MET A 64 -2.30 -7.01 -0.50
N ARG A 65 -3.29 -7.48 0.27
CA ARG A 65 -4.57 -6.80 0.44
C ARG A 65 -4.41 -5.41 1.06
N ILE A 66 -3.61 -5.29 2.13
CA ILE A 66 -3.32 -4.00 2.77
C ILE A 66 -2.63 -3.05 1.77
N ALA A 67 -1.68 -3.56 1.00
CA ALA A 67 -0.88 -2.76 0.06
C ALA A 67 -1.55 -2.55 -1.31
N SER A 68 -2.65 -3.20 -1.62
CA SER A 68 -3.37 -3.04 -2.90
C SER A 68 -4.00 -1.67 -3.06
N THR A 69 -4.36 -1.05 -1.94
CA THR A 69 -4.94 0.29 -1.91
C THR A 69 -3.98 1.23 -1.22
N MET A 70 -3.64 2.34 -1.87
CA MET A 70 -2.82 3.39 -1.26
C MET A 70 -3.72 4.38 -0.54
N PRO A 71 -3.34 4.83 0.66
CA PRO A 71 -4.03 5.92 1.33
C PRO A 71 -3.83 7.24 0.58
N MET A 72 -4.71 8.19 0.81
CA MET A 72 -4.68 9.50 0.20
C MET A 72 -4.52 10.60 1.25
N PRO A 73 -3.54 11.52 1.09
CA PRO A 73 -3.44 12.68 1.95
C PRO A 73 -4.48 13.73 1.54
N PHE A 74 -5.12 14.32 2.52
CA PHE A 74 -6.08 15.40 2.34
C PHE A 74 -5.65 16.62 3.15
N PHE A 75 -5.38 17.73 2.48
CA PHE A 75 -5.02 19.00 3.09
C PHE A 75 -6.23 19.94 3.06
N PRO A 76 -6.83 20.27 4.22
CA PRO A 76 -7.92 21.24 4.24
C PRO A 76 -7.38 22.65 3.91
N PRO A 77 -8.16 23.48 3.19
CA PRO A 77 -7.80 24.86 2.99
C PRO A 77 -7.85 25.64 4.30
N LEU A 78 -6.87 26.49 4.57
CA LEU A 78 -6.82 27.30 5.79
C LEU A 78 -8.00 28.28 5.90
N LYS A 79 -8.48 28.77 4.76
CA LYS A 79 -9.64 29.67 4.67
C LYS A 79 -10.64 29.05 3.70
N PRO A 80 -11.69 28.36 4.18
CA PRO A 80 -12.75 27.84 3.33
C PRO A 80 -13.37 28.96 2.47
N GLY A 81 -13.58 28.71 1.19
CA GLY A 81 -14.14 29.69 0.24
C GLY A 81 -13.13 30.65 -0.41
N ASN A 82 -11.86 30.65 0.01
CA ASN A 82 -10.82 31.41 -0.67
C ASN A 82 -10.13 30.54 -1.73
N ALA A 83 -10.16 30.96 -3.00
CA ALA A 83 -9.57 30.23 -4.12
C ALA A 83 -8.06 30.00 -3.95
N ASP A 84 -7.31 31.01 -3.50
CA ASP A 84 -5.85 30.87 -3.27
C ASP A 84 -5.55 29.84 -2.18
N SER A 85 -6.35 29.80 -1.10
CA SER A 85 -6.18 28.83 -0.02
C SER A 85 -6.50 27.41 -0.48
N GLN A 86 -7.48 27.23 -1.37
CA GLN A 86 -7.81 25.95 -1.99
C GLN A 86 -6.68 25.51 -2.93
N GLU A 87 -6.14 26.40 -3.75
CA GLU A 87 -5.03 26.11 -4.64
C GLU A 87 -3.77 25.70 -3.85
N MET A 88 -3.47 26.39 -2.74
CA MET A 88 -2.36 26.00 -1.86
C MET A 88 -2.57 24.64 -1.20
N ALA A 89 -3.78 24.31 -0.78
CA ALA A 89 -4.11 22.99 -0.24
C ALA A 89 -3.89 21.89 -1.31
N ARG A 90 -4.34 22.12 -2.53
CA ARG A 90 -4.11 21.24 -3.68
C ARG A 90 -2.61 21.07 -3.98
N LEU A 91 -1.86 22.14 -3.91
CA LEU A 91 -0.41 22.12 -4.15
C LEU A 91 0.31 21.30 -3.08
N ARG A 92 -0.06 21.44 -1.78
CA ARG A 92 0.47 20.60 -0.69
C ARG A 92 0.26 19.13 -0.95
N LYS A 93 -0.98 18.75 -1.29
CA LYS A 93 -1.33 17.36 -1.65
C LYS A 93 -0.46 16.83 -2.79
N LYS A 94 -0.32 17.61 -3.88
CA LYS A 94 0.47 17.21 -5.04
C LYS A 94 1.96 17.03 -4.71
N ILE A 95 2.52 17.88 -3.85
CA ILE A 95 3.93 17.75 -3.43
C ILE A 95 4.13 16.47 -2.62
N ILE A 96 3.27 16.19 -1.63
CA ILE A 96 3.39 14.97 -0.82
C ILE A 96 3.21 13.73 -1.68
N LEU A 97 2.23 13.68 -2.57
CA LEU A 97 2.08 12.58 -3.52
C LEU A 97 3.30 12.40 -4.42
N SER A 98 3.92 13.48 -4.87
CA SER A 98 5.17 13.43 -5.62
C SER A 98 6.33 12.84 -4.81
N TYR A 99 6.42 13.16 -3.51
CA TYR A 99 7.41 12.53 -2.62
C TYR A 99 7.15 11.04 -2.44
N TRP A 100 5.90 10.64 -2.26
CA TRP A 100 5.52 9.23 -2.14
C TRP A 100 5.88 8.45 -3.41
N ASP A 101 5.60 9.01 -4.58
CA ASP A 101 5.93 8.37 -5.86
C ASP A 101 7.44 8.25 -6.07
N GLN A 102 8.19 9.34 -5.89
CA GLN A 102 9.65 9.33 -6.03
C GLN A 102 10.34 8.39 -5.04
N ASN A 103 9.77 8.21 -3.86
CA ASN A 103 10.23 7.26 -2.85
C ASN A 103 9.69 5.83 -3.08
N LYS A 104 8.88 5.60 -4.11
CA LYS A 104 8.25 4.31 -4.41
C LYS A 104 7.48 3.75 -3.20
N LEU A 105 6.69 4.62 -2.55
CA LEU A 105 6.02 4.28 -1.29
C LEU A 105 5.08 3.08 -1.47
N ALA A 106 4.36 2.99 -2.60
CA ALA A 106 3.50 1.86 -2.92
C ALA A 106 4.22 0.50 -2.83
N LEU A 107 5.45 0.42 -3.34
CA LEU A 107 6.27 -0.79 -3.22
C LEU A 107 6.69 -1.05 -1.77
N LYS A 108 7.02 0.01 -1.03
CA LYS A 108 7.43 -0.08 0.37
C LYS A 108 6.28 -0.48 1.29
N MET A 109 5.03 -0.10 0.98
CA MET A 109 3.84 -0.45 1.76
C MET A 109 3.65 -1.96 1.90
N ARG A 110 3.87 -2.74 0.84
CA ARG A 110 3.82 -4.20 0.92
C ARG A 110 4.82 -4.76 1.93
N ARG A 111 6.05 -4.25 1.91
CA ARG A 111 7.09 -4.65 2.88
C ARG A 111 6.72 -4.23 4.30
N ARG A 112 6.20 -3.01 4.47
CA ARG A 112 5.73 -2.51 5.76
C ARG A 112 4.60 -3.36 6.32
N ALA A 113 3.61 -3.70 5.49
CA ALA A 113 2.51 -4.57 5.88
C ALA A 113 3.00 -5.96 6.34
N ARG A 114 3.97 -6.55 5.62
CA ARG A 114 4.60 -7.82 6.05
C ARG A 114 5.30 -7.69 7.40
N HIS A 115 6.09 -6.64 7.61
CA HIS A 115 6.77 -6.41 8.89
C HIS A 115 5.76 -6.20 10.02
N PHE A 116 4.73 -5.40 9.79
CA PHE A 116 3.69 -5.13 10.78
C PHE A 116 2.91 -6.38 11.18
N LEU A 117 2.49 -7.19 10.22
CA LEU A 117 1.77 -8.43 10.48
C LEU A 117 2.65 -9.49 11.15
N ALA A 118 3.91 -9.64 10.68
CA ALA A 118 4.82 -10.64 11.21
C ALA A 118 5.40 -10.24 12.58
N TYR A 119 5.87 -9.00 12.71
CA TYR A 119 6.66 -8.54 13.85
C TYR A 119 5.94 -7.56 14.76
N SER A 120 4.68 -7.23 14.47
CA SER A 120 3.91 -6.17 15.13
C SER A 120 4.44 -4.75 14.94
N SER A 121 5.46 -4.54 14.14
CA SER A 121 6.14 -3.25 13.99
C SER A 121 6.64 -3.05 12.56
N ALA A 122 6.59 -1.82 12.06
CA ALA A 122 7.09 -1.47 10.73
C ALA A 122 7.83 -0.13 10.73
N PRO A 123 9.01 -0.04 11.34
CA PRO A 123 9.74 1.21 11.54
C PRO A 123 10.15 1.85 10.22
N VAL A 124 10.00 3.18 10.18
CA VAL A 124 10.39 4.03 9.06
C VAL A 124 11.18 5.20 9.59
N VAL A 125 12.26 5.53 8.90
CA VAL A 125 13.05 6.72 9.15
C VAL A 125 12.92 7.65 7.96
N ILE A 126 12.66 8.93 8.21
CA ILE A 126 12.60 9.96 7.17
C ILE A 126 13.86 10.81 7.27
N ARG A 127 14.58 10.98 6.16
CA ARG A 127 15.85 11.68 6.13
C ARG A 127 15.92 12.71 5.01
N PRO A 128 16.66 13.81 5.20
CA PRO A 128 16.98 14.73 4.12
C PRO A 128 17.89 14.04 3.11
N ASN A 129 17.55 14.10 1.84
CA ASN A 129 18.40 13.67 0.74
C ASN A 129 18.94 14.90 0.01
N PHE A 130 20.20 15.24 0.28
CA PHE A 130 20.84 16.43 -0.28
C PHE A 130 21.11 16.33 -1.79
N SER A 131 21.24 15.11 -2.33
CA SER A 131 21.44 14.92 -3.76
C SER A 131 20.17 15.19 -4.56
N LYS A 132 19.00 14.82 -4.00
CA LYS A 132 17.69 15.00 -4.63
C LYS A 132 16.93 16.21 -4.11
N LEU A 133 17.44 16.87 -3.08
CA LEU A 133 16.81 18.00 -2.39
C LEU A 133 15.38 17.68 -1.90
N GLN A 134 15.17 16.50 -1.34
CA GLN A 134 13.84 16.05 -0.90
C GLN A 134 13.93 15.09 0.29
N PRO A 135 12.84 14.91 1.07
CA PRO A 135 12.76 13.88 2.08
C PRO A 135 12.78 12.47 1.47
N THR A 136 13.39 11.52 2.16
CA THR A 136 13.47 10.11 1.74
C THR A 136 12.99 9.20 2.84
N TRP A 137 12.05 8.30 2.53
CA TRP A 137 11.53 7.26 3.41
C TRP A 137 12.38 6.01 3.36
N ALA A 138 12.93 5.59 4.48
CA ALA A 138 13.70 4.36 4.63
C ALA A 138 12.97 3.40 5.57
N VAL A 139 12.38 2.34 5.01
CA VAL A 139 11.79 1.26 5.82
C VAL A 139 12.91 0.46 6.44
N ARG A 140 12.90 0.36 7.77
CA ARG A 140 13.88 -0.38 8.57
C ARG A 140 13.36 -1.77 8.93
N ASN A 141 14.28 -2.66 9.25
CA ASN A 141 13.95 -3.98 9.75
C ASN A 141 13.64 -3.89 11.26
N PRO A 142 12.47 -4.37 11.74
CA PRO A 142 12.16 -4.36 13.16
C PRO A 142 13.18 -5.10 14.04
N LEU A 143 13.83 -6.13 13.52
CA LEU A 143 14.88 -6.89 14.23
C LEU A 143 16.15 -6.07 14.53
N ASP A 144 16.34 -4.99 13.78
CA ASP A 144 17.51 -4.12 13.84
C ASP A 144 17.15 -2.70 14.31
N THR A 145 16.00 -2.55 15.01
CA THR A 145 15.44 -1.27 15.45
C THR A 145 15.21 -1.28 16.95
N TYR A 146 15.78 -0.29 17.64
CA TYR A 146 15.78 -0.18 19.10
C TYR A 146 15.29 1.21 19.53
N PRO A 147 13.97 1.44 19.60
CA PRO A 147 13.40 2.72 20.04
C PRO A 147 13.58 2.97 21.54
N ALA A 148 13.45 4.23 21.93
CA ALA A 148 13.22 4.58 23.32
C ALA A 148 11.90 3.96 23.80
N ALA A 149 11.83 3.65 25.10
CA ALA A 149 10.57 3.23 25.70
C ALA A 149 9.62 4.44 25.77
N SER A 150 8.39 4.28 25.32
CA SER A 150 7.34 5.29 25.43
C SER A 150 6.44 4.97 26.62
N GLU A 151 5.99 5.99 27.36
CA GLU A 151 4.96 5.86 28.38
C GLU A 151 3.58 5.61 27.74
N ASP A 152 3.35 6.19 26.56
CA ASP A 152 2.16 6.00 25.76
C ASP A 152 2.42 4.94 24.67
N PRO A 153 1.77 3.78 24.76
CA PRO A 153 1.94 2.73 23.76
C PRO A 153 1.41 3.11 22.38
N ASP A 154 0.49 4.06 22.29
CA ASP A 154 -0.08 4.54 21.04
C ASP A 154 0.78 5.64 20.38
N ASN A 155 1.85 6.08 21.04
CA ASN A 155 2.80 7.01 20.46
C ASN A 155 3.65 6.33 19.39
N LEU A 156 3.43 6.71 18.14
CA LEU A 156 4.16 6.16 16.99
C LEU A 156 5.52 6.82 16.76
N VAL A 157 5.81 7.94 17.41
CA VAL A 157 7.04 8.71 17.24
C VAL A 157 7.86 8.61 18.52
N PRO A 158 8.85 7.72 18.61
CA PRO A 158 9.73 7.61 19.78
C PRO A 158 10.63 8.83 19.88
N ASP A 159 10.99 9.23 21.10
CA ASP A 159 11.88 10.36 21.36
C ASP A 159 13.25 10.19 20.69
N ASP A 160 13.78 8.97 20.71
CA ASP A 160 14.97 8.58 19.98
C ASP A 160 14.90 7.13 19.49
N CYS A 161 15.73 6.78 18.54
CA CYS A 161 15.80 5.42 18.01
C CYS A 161 17.24 5.05 17.59
N ILE A 162 17.62 3.81 17.86
CA ILE A 162 18.89 3.24 17.40
C ILE A 162 18.59 2.20 16.32
N PHE A 163 19.25 2.32 15.18
CA PHE A 163 19.20 1.34 14.10
C PHE A 163 20.55 0.65 13.97
N THR A 164 20.53 -0.65 13.71
CA THR A 164 21.73 -1.41 13.41
C THR A 164 21.72 -1.90 11.97
N TYR A 165 22.86 -1.92 11.34
CA TYR A 165 23.03 -2.55 10.03
C TYR A 165 24.46 -2.97 9.82
N THR A 166 24.66 -3.98 8.98
CA THR A 166 25.98 -4.55 8.73
C THR A 166 26.50 -4.07 7.37
N LYS A 167 27.74 -3.58 7.35
CA LYS A 167 28.44 -3.14 6.14
C LYS A 167 29.80 -3.79 6.02
N SER A 168 30.30 -3.97 4.78
CA SER A 168 31.64 -4.47 4.53
C SER A 168 32.70 -3.40 4.78
N ALA A 169 33.93 -3.83 5.03
CA ALA A 169 35.09 -2.92 5.17
C ALA A 169 35.26 -2.08 3.89
N GLN A 170 35.07 -2.67 2.72
CA GLN A 170 35.12 -1.91 1.46
C GLN A 170 34.13 -0.76 1.42
N TRP A 171 32.89 -1.00 1.85
CA TRP A 171 31.86 0.04 1.89
C TRP A 171 32.26 1.19 2.85
N LEU A 172 32.88 0.86 4.00
CA LEU A 172 33.38 1.87 4.96
C LEU A 172 34.51 2.71 4.34
N ILE A 173 35.43 2.08 3.61
CA ILE A 173 36.51 2.78 2.92
C ILE A 173 35.97 3.73 1.85
N ASP A 174 35.03 3.24 1.03
CA ASP A 174 34.47 4.01 -0.08
C ASP A 174 33.69 5.25 0.40
N HIS A 175 33.06 5.18 1.59
CA HIS A 175 32.21 6.27 2.11
C HIS A 175 32.95 7.19 3.10
N TYR A 176 33.86 6.65 3.91
CA TYR A 176 34.49 7.40 5.00
C TYR A 176 36.03 7.46 4.89
N GLY A 177 36.60 6.81 3.88
CA GLY A 177 38.04 6.78 3.63
C GLY A 177 38.79 5.72 4.41
N GLU A 178 40.04 5.45 3.99
CA GLU A 178 40.92 4.42 4.59
C GLU A 178 41.27 4.69 6.07
N GLN A 179 41.22 5.93 6.51
CA GLN A 179 41.55 6.32 7.89
C GLN A 179 40.63 5.65 8.93
N VAL A 180 39.36 5.36 8.57
CA VAL A 180 38.42 4.70 9.47
C VAL A 180 38.84 3.26 9.73
N VAL A 181 39.28 2.54 8.70
CA VAL A 181 39.73 1.15 8.84
C VAL A 181 41.05 1.06 9.62
N GLY A 182 41.91 2.05 9.46
CA GLY A 182 43.13 2.15 10.26
C GLY A 182 42.88 2.35 11.76
N LYS A 183 41.82 3.09 12.13
CA LYS A 183 41.40 3.28 13.52
C LYS A 183 40.79 2.01 14.14
N LEU A 184 40.22 1.13 13.33
CA LEU A 184 39.63 -0.12 13.80
C LEU A 184 40.65 -1.15 14.32
N ARG A 185 41.95 -0.78 14.41
CA ARG A 185 43.07 -1.54 15.01
C ARG A 185 43.15 -3.02 14.67
N MET A 186 42.63 -3.41 13.53
CA MET A 186 42.64 -4.80 13.11
C MET A 186 43.78 -5.10 12.17
N GLY A 187 44.44 -6.21 12.38
CA GLY A 187 45.44 -6.76 11.47
C GLY A 187 44.89 -6.88 10.04
N LYS A 188 45.45 -7.69 9.18
CA LYS A 188 45.00 -7.83 7.79
C LYS A 188 43.47 -7.99 7.70
N ILE A 189 42.73 -6.90 7.44
CA ILE A 189 41.29 -6.90 7.25
C ILE A 189 41.03 -7.28 5.80
N SER A 190 40.22 -8.33 5.58
CA SER A 190 39.68 -8.60 4.25
C SER A 190 38.63 -7.53 3.89
N PHE A 191 38.56 -7.11 2.64
CA PHE A 191 37.57 -6.16 2.15
C PHE A 191 36.12 -6.64 2.38
N ASP A 192 35.89 -7.96 2.46
CA ASP A 192 34.60 -8.57 2.74
C ASP A 192 34.25 -8.65 4.24
N THR A 193 35.20 -8.29 5.12
CA THR A 193 34.92 -8.28 6.57
C THR A 193 33.77 -7.34 6.88
N ARG A 194 32.79 -7.82 7.63
CA ARG A 194 31.58 -7.06 7.94
C ARG A 194 31.66 -6.46 9.35
N PHE A 195 31.19 -5.23 9.48
CA PHE A 195 31.10 -4.49 10.72
C PHE A 195 29.66 -4.07 10.99
N THR A 196 29.30 -4.00 12.27
CA THR A 196 28.00 -3.45 12.68
C THR A 196 28.12 -1.94 12.84
N LEU A 197 27.24 -1.21 12.15
CA LEU A 197 27.05 0.21 12.34
C LEU A 197 25.84 0.42 13.25
N LEU A 198 25.97 1.41 14.13
CA LEU A 198 24.90 1.97 14.94
C LEU A 198 24.55 3.34 14.39
N GLU A 199 23.30 3.58 14.17
CA GLU A 199 22.76 4.86 13.78
C GLU A 199 21.77 5.29 14.86
N TYR A 200 22.15 6.30 15.61
CA TYR A 200 21.33 6.96 16.62
C TYR A 200 20.65 8.18 16.01
N VAL A 201 19.36 8.32 16.24
CA VAL A 201 18.54 9.41 15.71
C VAL A 201 17.63 9.94 16.82
N ASP A 202 17.73 11.23 17.10
CA ASP A 202 16.84 11.95 18.01
C ASP A 202 16.34 13.28 17.39
N ASP A 203 15.75 14.14 18.18
CA ASP A 203 15.26 15.46 17.78
C ASP A 203 16.38 16.49 17.53
N GLN A 204 17.60 16.24 18.03
CA GLN A 204 18.73 17.18 17.98
C GLN A 204 19.83 16.73 17.03
N GLU A 205 20.10 15.43 16.93
CA GLU A 205 21.25 14.92 16.18
C GLU A 205 21.01 13.54 15.53
N ILE A 206 21.82 13.27 14.53
CA ILE A 206 21.96 11.96 13.90
C ILE A 206 23.41 11.56 14.05
N VAL A 207 23.68 10.45 14.72
CA VAL A 207 25.03 9.96 14.96
C VAL A 207 25.20 8.59 14.35
N ILE A 208 26.22 8.42 13.51
CA ILE A 208 26.58 7.14 12.92
C ILE A 208 27.91 6.72 13.51
N CYS A 209 27.94 5.55 14.13
CA CYS A 209 29.16 4.96 14.66
C CYS A 209 29.34 3.51 14.22
N VAL A 210 30.59 3.04 14.21
CA VAL A 210 30.94 1.66 13.88
C VAL A 210 31.52 0.96 15.09
N ILE A 211 31.07 -0.28 15.31
CA ILE A 211 31.62 -1.15 16.33
C ILE A 211 32.87 -1.83 15.75
N GLY A 212 34.00 -1.66 16.38
CA GLY A 212 35.29 -2.12 15.87
C GLY A 212 35.52 -3.63 15.81
N ALA A 213 34.55 -4.45 16.24
CA ALA A 213 34.64 -5.91 16.13
C ALA A 213 33.97 -6.38 14.81
N PRO A 214 34.66 -7.26 14.05
CA PRO A 214 34.01 -7.89 12.89
C PRO A 214 32.87 -8.79 13.31
N VAL A 215 31.82 -8.84 12.49
CA VAL A 215 30.69 -9.76 12.68
C VAL A 215 31.15 -11.16 12.33
N THR A 216 31.29 -12.03 13.32
CA THR A 216 31.67 -13.44 13.12
C THR A 216 30.46 -14.38 13.12
N THR A 217 29.36 -14.00 13.79
CA THR A 217 28.07 -14.68 13.79
C THR A 217 26.96 -13.66 14.06
N GLU A 218 25.74 -13.92 13.61
CA GLU A 218 24.58 -13.01 13.75
C GLU A 218 24.22 -12.64 15.21
N MET A 219 24.87 -13.24 16.21
CA MET A 219 24.48 -13.16 17.62
C MET A 219 25.59 -12.80 18.61
N GLN A 220 26.67 -12.18 18.19
CA GLN A 220 27.67 -11.83 19.20
C GLN A 220 27.28 -10.55 19.94
N PRO A 221 27.22 -10.56 21.28
CA PRO A 221 27.10 -9.35 22.07
C PRO A 221 28.31 -8.44 21.84
N VAL A 222 28.05 -7.15 21.79
CA VAL A 222 29.05 -6.09 21.62
C VAL A 222 30.05 -6.01 22.80
N GLU A 223 29.84 -6.78 23.84
CA GLU A 223 30.59 -6.82 25.08
C GLU A 223 31.91 -7.65 25.00
N ARG A 224 32.71 -7.45 23.98
CA ARG A 224 34.08 -7.84 24.13
C ARG A 224 34.86 -6.66 24.73
N ALA A 225 35.30 -6.80 25.97
CA ALA A 225 36.18 -5.84 26.61
C ALA A 225 37.37 -5.47 25.65
N GLY A 226 37.46 -4.19 25.30
CA GLY A 226 38.50 -3.69 24.41
C GLY A 226 38.11 -3.42 22.96
N VAL A 227 36.82 -3.54 22.59
CA VAL A 227 36.34 -3.12 21.27
C VAL A 227 36.03 -1.61 21.30
N GLU A 228 36.80 -0.85 20.52
CA GLU A 228 36.64 0.58 20.39
C GLU A 228 35.48 0.87 19.41
N THR A 229 34.53 1.70 19.82
CA THR A 229 33.48 2.21 18.94
C THR A 229 33.91 3.55 18.38
N ILE A 230 33.82 3.72 17.06
CA ILE A 230 34.34 4.90 16.38
C ILE A 230 33.15 5.68 15.80
N GLU A 231 33.09 6.98 16.12
CA GLU A 231 32.16 7.90 15.46
C GLU A 231 32.61 8.10 14.01
N LEU A 232 31.67 7.85 13.07
CA LEU A 232 31.90 8.06 11.65
C LEU A 232 31.39 9.42 11.21
N GLU A 233 30.18 9.77 11.66
CA GLU A 233 29.49 10.98 11.25
C GLU A 233 28.55 11.47 12.33
N ARG A 234 28.47 12.77 12.53
CA ARG A 234 27.53 13.44 13.42
C ARG A 234 26.92 14.62 12.68
N MET A 235 25.60 14.60 12.53
CA MET A 235 24.86 15.65 11.84
C MET A 235 23.81 16.25 12.78
N PRO A 236 23.68 17.59 12.85
CA PRO A 236 22.60 18.20 13.61
C PRO A 236 21.25 17.94 12.91
N ASN A 237 20.28 17.52 13.68
CA ASN A 237 18.90 17.45 13.23
C ASN A 237 18.26 18.85 13.31
N ARG A 238 18.10 19.52 12.18
CA ARG A 238 17.58 20.89 12.11
C ARG A 238 16.06 20.97 12.21
N THR A 239 15.37 19.82 12.21
CA THR A 239 13.90 19.80 12.25
C THR A 239 13.35 20.04 13.65
N GLY A 240 14.12 19.73 14.69
CA GLY A 240 13.65 19.72 16.08
C GLY A 240 12.58 18.67 16.37
N MET A 241 12.49 17.64 15.54
CA MET A 241 11.56 16.53 15.67
C MET A 241 12.29 15.21 15.51
N PRO A 242 11.89 14.13 16.23
CA PRO A 242 12.38 12.80 15.94
C PRO A 242 12.06 12.41 14.49
N LEU A 243 13.02 11.80 13.80
CA LEU A 243 12.89 11.47 12.37
C LEU A 243 12.36 10.06 12.11
N THR A 244 11.87 9.41 13.14
CA THR A 244 11.48 8.00 13.12
C THR A 244 10.01 7.84 13.46
N VAL A 245 9.29 7.04 12.69
CA VAL A 245 7.92 6.63 12.96
C VAL A 245 7.88 5.10 13.03
N ILE A 246 7.31 4.57 14.11
CA ILE A 246 7.23 3.13 14.37
C ILE A 246 5.78 2.75 14.60
N PRO A 247 5.02 2.45 13.54
CA PRO A 247 3.70 1.86 13.71
C PRO A 247 3.83 0.52 14.42
N GLN A 248 3.08 0.34 15.50
CA GLN A 248 3.10 -0.87 16.32
C GLN A 248 1.68 -1.39 16.52
N ARG A 249 1.56 -2.72 16.59
CA ARG A 249 0.35 -3.40 17.02
C ARG A 249 0.55 -3.87 18.45
N ILE A 250 -0.20 -3.30 19.36
CA ILE A 250 -0.15 -3.64 20.78
C ILE A 250 -1.36 -4.50 21.12
N SER A 251 -1.11 -5.66 21.70
CA SER A 251 -2.14 -6.53 22.24
C SER A 251 -2.04 -6.50 23.76
N LEU A 252 -2.99 -5.85 24.41
CA LEU A 252 -2.91 -5.51 25.83
C LEU A 252 -1.69 -4.62 26.10
N ASP A 253 -0.66 -5.14 26.74
CA ASP A 253 0.52 -4.38 27.16
C ASP A 253 1.80 -4.70 26.36
N THR A 254 1.70 -5.61 25.39
CA THR A 254 2.89 -6.05 24.64
C THR A 254 2.68 -6.04 23.13
N PRO A 255 3.71 -5.63 22.36
CA PRO A 255 3.67 -5.76 20.91
C PRO A 255 3.55 -7.23 20.50
N ARG A 256 2.50 -7.58 19.75
CA ARG A 256 2.27 -8.92 19.24
C ARG A 256 1.89 -8.90 17.77
N GLY A 257 2.60 -9.68 16.97
CA GLY A 257 2.28 -9.94 15.58
C GLY A 257 1.05 -10.84 15.44
N GLN A 258 0.56 -10.94 14.23
CA GLN A 258 -0.63 -11.75 13.92
C GLN A 258 -0.42 -13.23 14.18
N TYR A 259 0.82 -13.72 14.05
CA TYR A 259 1.15 -15.13 14.09
C TYR A 259 1.68 -15.60 15.45
N ASP A 260 1.85 -14.70 16.42
CA ASP A 260 2.40 -15.04 17.72
C ASP A 260 1.58 -16.10 18.47
N GLY A 261 0.26 -16.07 18.35
CA GLY A 261 -0.63 -17.06 18.96
C GLY A 261 -0.61 -18.42 18.26
N VAL A 262 -0.23 -18.43 16.98
CA VAL A 262 -0.30 -19.62 16.12
C VAL A 262 0.99 -20.46 16.15
N LEU A 263 2.11 -19.86 16.57
CA LEU A 263 3.43 -20.51 16.57
C LEU A 263 3.42 -21.88 17.27
N GLY A 264 2.83 -21.95 18.46
CA GLY A 264 2.77 -23.20 19.23
C GLY A 264 1.99 -24.31 18.51
N MET A 265 0.90 -23.96 17.84
CA MET A 265 0.11 -24.91 17.06
C MET A 265 0.85 -25.38 15.81
N TYR A 266 1.51 -24.46 15.13
CA TYR A 266 2.33 -24.77 13.96
C TYR A 266 3.42 -25.79 14.29
N PHE A 267 4.19 -25.57 15.36
CA PHE A 267 5.22 -26.51 15.81
C PHE A 267 4.64 -27.88 16.22
N THR A 268 3.48 -27.86 16.86
CA THR A 268 2.80 -29.12 17.24
C THR A 268 2.33 -29.90 16.01
N ARG A 269 1.74 -29.21 15.02
CA ARG A 269 1.34 -29.82 13.74
C ARG A 269 2.55 -30.38 12.99
N ALA A 270 3.60 -29.57 12.85
CA ALA A 270 4.82 -29.94 12.16
C ALA A 270 5.46 -31.20 12.80
N ARG A 271 5.52 -31.26 14.13
CA ARG A 271 6.01 -32.43 14.86
C ARG A 271 5.15 -33.65 14.64
N LEU A 272 3.82 -33.51 14.71
CA LEU A 272 2.89 -34.64 14.53
C LEU A 272 2.95 -35.17 13.11
N GLN A 273 3.05 -34.27 12.09
CA GLN A 273 3.21 -34.67 10.70
C GLN A 273 4.51 -35.42 10.47
N ALA A 274 5.63 -34.93 11.01
CA ALA A 274 6.92 -35.63 10.95
C ALA A 274 6.87 -37.01 11.56
N LEU A 275 6.26 -37.16 12.74
CA LEU A 275 6.08 -38.46 13.38
C LEU A 275 5.18 -39.38 12.56
N THR A 276 4.18 -38.85 11.88
CA THR A 276 3.30 -39.63 11.00
C THR A 276 4.05 -40.12 9.76
N GLU A 277 4.86 -39.29 9.13
CA GLU A 277 5.71 -39.66 7.99
C GLU A 277 6.69 -40.75 8.37
N ILE A 278 7.35 -40.65 9.53
CA ILE A 278 8.25 -41.67 10.07
C ILE A 278 7.49 -42.99 10.35
N ALA A 279 6.29 -42.88 10.91
CA ALA A 279 5.48 -44.07 11.18
C ALA A 279 5.00 -44.77 9.90
N ILE A 280 4.70 -43.99 8.84
CA ILE A 280 4.39 -44.52 7.51
C ILE A 280 5.63 -45.21 6.90
N GLU A 281 6.80 -44.56 6.97
CA GLU A 281 8.05 -45.13 6.48
C GLU A 281 8.37 -46.45 7.18
N ARG A 282 8.28 -46.52 8.51
CA ARG A 282 8.43 -47.76 9.29
C ARG A 282 7.35 -48.78 9.01
N GLY A 283 6.15 -48.35 8.61
CA GLY A 283 5.09 -49.26 8.19
C GLY A 283 5.37 -49.90 6.82
N ILE A 284 6.04 -49.18 5.93
CA ILE A 284 6.48 -49.68 4.61
C ILE A 284 7.73 -50.54 4.75
N PHE A 285 8.67 -50.14 5.61
CA PHE A 285 9.92 -50.82 5.92
C PHE A 285 9.94 -51.18 7.42
N PRO A 286 9.19 -52.21 7.82
CA PRO A 286 9.04 -52.55 9.25
C PRO A 286 10.38 -53.01 9.83
N ASP A 287 10.64 -52.53 11.06
CA ASP A 287 11.77 -53.04 11.84
C ASP A 287 11.58 -54.52 12.09
N GLU A 288 12.56 -55.34 11.72
CA GLU A 288 12.56 -56.77 11.94
C GLU A 288 13.33 -57.11 13.22
N TYR A 289 12.78 -57.94 14.01
CA TYR A 289 13.45 -58.44 15.20
C TYR A 289 13.36 -59.96 15.28
N LEU A 290 14.40 -60.51 15.85
CA LEU A 290 14.57 -61.93 16.00
C LEU A 290 14.00 -62.39 17.32
N VAL A 291 12.97 -63.20 17.27
CA VAL A 291 12.40 -63.85 18.46
C VAL A 291 12.99 -65.24 18.62
N ALA A 292 13.76 -65.45 19.69
CA ALA A 292 14.34 -66.74 20.02
C ALA A 292 13.26 -67.79 20.44
N ARG A 293 13.35 -69.00 19.94
CA ARG A 293 12.56 -70.12 20.48
C ARG A 293 13.11 -70.53 21.84
N ALA A 294 12.24 -70.92 22.72
CA ALA A 294 12.63 -71.28 24.06
C ALA A 294 13.69 -72.47 24.05
N GLY A 295 14.89 -72.16 24.59
CA GLY A 295 16.00 -73.08 24.64
C GLY A 295 16.94 -73.14 23.45
N GLU A 296 16.73 -72.30 22.44
CA GLU A 296 17.61 -72.20 21.27
C GLU A 296 18.31 -70.82 21.21
N ASN A 297 19.57 -70.81 20.75
CA ASN A 297 20.26 -69.57 20.45
C ASN A 297 19.98 -69.19 18.99
N PRO A 298 19.33 -68.03 18.70
CA PRO A 298 19.01 -67.66 17.37
C PRO A 298 20.27 -67.16 16.63
N GLU A 299 20.44 -67.64 15.40
CA GLU A 299 21.54 -67.22 14.52
C GLU A 299 20.99 -66.70 13.22
N ILE A 300 21.43 -65.46 12.83
CA ILE A 300 21.06 -64.87 11.58
C ILE A 300 21.97 -65.45 10.49
N ILE A 301 21.41 -66.25 9.60
CA ILE A 301 22.13 -66.81 8.45
C ILE A 301 22.22 -65.80 7.31
N GLN A 302 21.15 -65.02 7.12
CA GLN A 302 21.07 -64.00 6.09
C GLN A 302 20.21 -62.83 6.58
N MET A 303 20.69 -61.61 6.43
CA MET A 303 19.89 -60.42 6.72
C MET A 303 18.89 -60.13 5.60
N ALA A 304 17.70 -59.72 5.98
CA ALA A 304 16.75 -59.18 5.02
C ALA A 304 17.26 -57.86 4.46
N ASP A 305 17.18 -57.69 3.16
CA ASP A 305 17.46 -56.41 2.50
C ASP A 305 16.22 -56.00 1.71
N GLY A 306 15.47 -55.05 2.27
CA GLY A 306 14.26 -54.53 1.67
C GLY A 306 14.49 -53.83 0.30
N LYS A 307 15.72 -53.45 -0.03
CA LYS A 307 16.05 -52.84 -1.33
C LYS A 307 16.27 -53.87 -2.43
N THR A 308 16.77 -55.02 -2.09
CA THR A 308 17.06 -56.10 -3.06
C THR A 308 15.99 -57.21 -3.04
N GLY A 309 15.00 -57.14 -2.13
CA GLY A 309 13.97 -58.15 -1.98
C GLY A 309 14.51 -59.48 -1.40
N GLN A 310 15.69 -59.47 -0.81
CA GLN A 310 16.22 -60.62 -0.09
C GLN A 310 15.45 -60.89 1.18
N LEU A 311 15.03 -62.14 1.39
CA LEU A 311 14.38 -62.56 2.60
C LEU A 311 15.41 -62.87 3.70
N GLY A 312 15.10 -62.47 4.93
CA GLY A 312 15.89 -62.84 6.09
C GLY A 312 15.76 -64.35 6.38
N VAL A 313 16.89 -65.02 6.61
CA VAL A 313 16.92 -66.44 7.00
C VAL A 313 17.54 -66.56 8.37
N VAL A 314 16.79 -67.19 9.30
CA VAL A 314 17.17 -67.36 10.70
C VAL A 314 17.06 -68.81 11.09
N LYS A 315 18.02 -69.29 11.91
CA LYS A 315 18.00 -70.60 12.53
C LYS A 315 17.71 -70.47 14.02
N GLY A 316 16.83 -71.29 14.55
CA GLY A 316 16.51 -71.29 15.97
C GLY A 316 15.61 -70.17 16.49
N GLY A 317 14.97 -69.43 15.58
CA GLY A 317 14.07 -68.29 15.88
C GLY A 317 13.08 -67.96 14.78
N ASP A 318 12.23 -67.01 15.03
CA ASP A 318 11.31 -66.47 14.06
C ASP A 318 11.59 -64.95 13.89
N ILE A 319 11.48 -64.45 12.65
CA ILE A 319 11.54 -63.01 12.38
C ILE A 319 10.14 -62.45 12.53
N GLN A 320 9.99 -61.51 13.43
CA GLN A 320 8.76 -60.76 13.57
C GLN A 320 8.98 -59.31 13.12
N GLN A 321 8.00 -58.79 12.44
CA GLN A 321 7.99 -57.39 11.98
C GLN A 321 7.16 -56.56 12.93
N LEU A 322 7.72 -55.44 13.37
CA LEU A 322 7.00 -54.45 14.15
C LEU A 322 6.14 -53.59 13.22
N GLN A 323 4.88 -53.96 13.08
CA GLN A 323 3.96 -53.13 12.28
C GLN A 323 3.61 -51.85 13.04
N THR A 324 4.10 -50.73 12.56
CA THR A 324 3.71 -49.41 13.05
C THR A 324 2.57 -48.90 12.17
N ASN A 325 1.37 -48.79 12.72
CA ASN A 325 0.23 -48.22 12.00
C ASN A 325 -0.06 -46.82 12.57
N PRO A 326 0.17 -45.72 11.83
CA PRO A 326 -0.32 -44.40 12.21
C PRO A 326 -1.85 -44.45 12.16
N GLY A 327 -2.49 -44.66 13.29
CA GLY A 327 -3.94 -44.85 13.33
C GLY A 327 -4.72 -43.65 12.80
N TYR A 328 -5.94 -43.89 12.32
CA TYR A 328 -6.94 -42.91 11.86
C TYR A 328 -7.07 -41.66 12.78
N LYS A 329 -6.78 -41.77 14.07
CA LYS A 329 -6.80 -40.64 15.01
C LYS A 329 -5.73 -39.58 14.75
N THR A 330 -4.63 -39.94 14.08
CA THR A 330 -3.53 -39.01 13.77
C THR A 330 -3.94 -38.06 12.65
N ASP A 331 -4.58 -38.58 11.61
CA ASP A 331 -5.07 -37.75 10.48
C ASP A 331 -6.14 -36.76 10.97
N THR A 332 -7.08 -37.24 11.79
CA THR A 332 -8.11 -36.37 12.38
C THR A 332 -7.49 -35.28 13.29
N ALA A 333 -6.40 -35.57 13.98
CA ALA A 333 -5.69 -34.62 14.82
C ALA A 333 -4.93 -33.59 13.97
N LEU A 334 -4.30 -34.00 12.87
CA LEU A 334 -3.64 -33.12 11.91
C LEU A 334 -4.65 -32.14 11.24
N ASP A 335 -5.77 -32.68 10.75
CA ASP A 335 -6.85 -31.88 10.17
C ASP A 335 -7.40 -30.83 11.15
N ARG A 336 -7.57 -31.23 12.41
CA ARG A 336 -8.04 -30.33 13.46
C ARG A 336 -7.03 -29.23 13.75
N LEU A 337 -5.75 -29.54 13.85
CA LEU A 337 -4.68 -28.58 14.09
C LEU A 337 -4.55 -27.61 12.91
N GLU A 338 -4.59 -28.13 11.68
CA GLU A 338 -4.57 -27.28 10.48
C GLU A 338 -5.76 -26.33 10.43
N ARG A 339 -6.96 -26.83 10.75
CA ARG A 339 -8.14 -25.97 10.79
C ARG A 339 -8.05 -24.89 11.87
N GLN A 340 -7.52 -25.21 13.05
CA GLN A 340 -7.30 -24.24 14.12
C GLN A 340 -6.25 -23.21 13.71
N GLU A 341 -5.14 -23.65 13.12
CA GLU A 341 -4.08 -22.77 12.60
C GLU A 341 -4.62 -21.81 11.54
N ARG A 342 -5.44 -22.29 10.60
CA ARG A 342 -6.09 -21.46 9.61
C ARG A 342 -7.04 -20.42 10.24
N LEU A 343 -7.82 -20.81 11.23
CA LEU A 343 -8.76 -19.90 11.92
C LEU A 343 -8.03 -18.79 12.69
N GLU A 344 -7.01 -19.15 13.48
CA GLU A 344 -6.25 -18.16 14.27
C GLU A 344 -5.30 -17.34 13.41
N GLY A 345 -4.70 -17.93 12.38
CA GLY A 345 -3.86 -17.24 11.40
C GLY A 345 -4.62 -16.33 10.45
N ALA A 346 -5.97 -16.34 10.46
CA ALA A 346 -6.83 -15.71 9.46
C ALA A 346 -6.44 -16.08 8.02
N ILE A 347 -6.23 -17.37 7.81
CA ILE A 347 -5.91 -17.98 6.52
C ILE A 347 -7.10 -18.86 6.14
N PRO A 348 -8.21 -18.30 5.64
CA PRO A 348 -9.35 -19.12 5.25
C PRO A 348 -8.96 -20.10 4.13
N ALA A 349 -9.60 -21.25 4.10
CA ALA A 349 -9.32 -22.30 3.11
C ALA A 349 -9.50 -21.79 1.66
N GLU A 350 -10.39 -20.82 1.48
CA GLU A 350 -10.69 -20.16 0.21
C GLU A 350 -9.47 -19.40 -0.36
N PHE A 351 -8.52 -18.96 0.47
CA PHE A 351 -7.28 -18.34 -0.02
C PHE A 351 -6.38 -19.35 -0.75
N GLY A 352 -6.47 -20.63 -0.39
CA GLY A 352 -5.79 -21.71 -1.10
C GLY A 352 -6.52 -22.19 -2.37
N GLY A 353 -7.68 -21.61 -2.69
CA GLY A 353 -8.53 -22.05 -3.79
C GLY A 353 -9.42 -23.23 -3.43
N GLU A 354 -9.46 -23.62 -2.16
CA GLU A 354 -10.36 -24.64 -1.66
C GLU A 354 -11.77 -24.04 -1.49
N SER A 355 -12.73 -24.49 -2.29
CA SER A 355 -14.14 -24.11 -2.10
C SER A 355 -14.75 -24.94 -0.98
N GLY A 356 -15.18 -24.30 0.11
CA GLY A 356 -15.97 -24.99 1.14
C GLY A 356 -17.22 -25.62 0.52
N SER A 357 -17.54 -26.86 0.89
CA SER A 357 -18.67 -27.63 0.34
C SER A 357 -20.02 -26.92 0.42
N ASN A 358 -20.13 -25.87 1.24
CA ASN A 358 -21.34 -25.07 1.45
C ASN A 358 -21.36 -23.75 0.64
N ILE A 359 -20.30 -23.42 -0.10
CA ILE A 359 -20.25 -22.18 -0.91
C ILE A 359 -20.81 -22.49 -2.29
N ARG A 360 -22.12 -22.27 -2.47
CA ARG A 360 -22.80 -22.51 -3.75
C ARG A 360 -22.79 -21.30 -4.69
N THR A 361 -22.38 -20.12 -4.23
CA THR A 361 -22.36 -18.89 -5.03
C THR A 361 -21.07 -18.10 -4.77
N GLY A 362 -20.47 -17.51 -5.81
CA GLY A 362 -19.28 -16.67 -5.69
C GLY A 362 -19.46 -15.52 -4.67
N ARG A 363 -20.64 -14.91 -4.64
CA ARG A 363 -20.97 -13.81 -3.70
C ARG A 363 -20.91 -14.24 -2.23
N ARG A 364 -21.23 -15.50 -1.91
CA ARG A 364 -21.12 -16.02 -0.54
C ARG A 364 -19.67 -16.27 -0.18
N GLY A 365 -18.84 -16.74 -1.12
CA GLY A 365 -17.40 -16.88 -0.95
C GLY A 365 -16.73 -15.54 -0.68
N GLU A 366 -17.05 -14.52 -1.46
CA GLU A 366 -16.57 -13.14 -1.26
C GLU A 366 -16.97 -12.57 0.10
N ASN A 367 -18.21 -12.76 0.53
CA ASN A 367 -18.67 -12.31 1.85
C ASN A 367 -17.96 -13.01 3.00
N VAL A 368 -17.65 -14.31 2.87
CA VAL A 368 -16.88 -15.05 3.89
C VAL A 368 -15.44 -14.56 3.94
N LEU A 369 -14.83 -14.36 2.77
CA LEU A 369 -13.48 -13.80 2.66
C LEU A 369 -13.40 -12.39 3.24
N SER A 370 -14.35 -11.51 2.92
CA SER A 370 -14.37 -10.15 3.44
C SER A 370 -14.59 -10.13 4.95
N ALA A 371 -15.51 -10.90 5.48
CA ALA A 371 -15.80 -10.93 6.92
C ALA A 371 -14.63 -11.42 7.78
N THR A 372 -13.79 -12.33 7.24
CA THR A 372 -12.71 -12.94 8.02
C THR A 372 -11.43 -12.08 8.05
N VAL A 373 -11.18 -11.31 6.99
CA VAL A 373 -9.92 -10.57 6.82
C VAL A 373 -10.11 -9.07 7.06
N ASP A 374 -11.32 -8.55 6.92
CA ASP A 374 -11.61 -7.11 7.01
C ASP A 374 -11.13 -6.47 8.31
N PHE A 375 -11.38 -7.14 9.44
CA PHE A 375 -11.02 -6.57 10.74
C PHE A 375 -9.51 -6.32 10.88
N ARG A 376 -8.66 -7.28 10.48
CA ARG A 376 -7.20 -7.14 10.58
C ARG A 376 -6.64 -6.16 9.56
N VAL A 377 -7.22 -6.13 8.37
CA VAL A 377 -6.89 -5.15 7.34
C VAL A 377 -7.25 -3.75 7.83
N GLN A 378 -8.44 -3.57 8.39
CA GLN A 378 -8.91 -2.29 8.94
C GLN A 378 -8.02 -1.80 10.10
N GLU A 379 -7.69 -2.68 11.06
CA GLU A 379 -6.78 -2.35 12.16
C GLU A 379 -5.42 -1.86 11.62
N THR A 380 -4.84 -2.60 10.67
CA THR A 380 -3.55 -2.24 10.08
C THR A 380 -3.62 -0.94 9.28
N GLN A 381 -4.71 -0.73 8.52
CA GLN A 381 -4.92 0.50 7.76
C GLN A 381 -5.06 1.71 8.69
N ALA A 382 -5.82 1.60 9.78
CA ALA A 382 -5.97 2.68 10.75
C ALA A 382 -4.63 3.10 11.38
N VAL A 383 -3.78 2.12 11.76
CA VAL A 383 -2.43 2.41 12.27
C VAL A 383 -1.55 3.05 11.19
N PHE A 384 -1.66 2.61 9.94
CA PHE A 384 -0.87 3.19 8.85
C PHE A 384 -1.35 4.58 8.42
N GLU A 385 -2.63 4.91 8.55
CA GLU A 385 -3.16 6.27 8.37
C GLU A 385 -2.47 7.24 9.33
N GLN A 386 -2.46 6.90 10.60
CA GLN A 386 -1.80 7.71 11.62
C GLN A 386 -0.27 7.75 11.43
N ALA A 387 0.36 6.63 11.07
CA ALA A 387 1.80 6.58 10.83
C ALA A 387 2.21 7.47 9.65
N LEU A 388 1.47 7.42 8.54
CA LEU A 388 1.74 8.25 7.37
C LEU A 388 1.51 9.74 7.65
N TYR A 389 0.51 10.06 8.48
CA TYR A 389 0.30 11.43 8.95
C TYR A 389 1.55 11.97 9.67
N GLU A 390 2.11 11.20 10.63
CA GLU A 390 3.33 11.59 11.33
C GLU A 390 4.56 11.63 10.40
N GLU A 391 4.67 10.68 9.47
CA GLU A 391 5.73 10.65 8.47
C GLU A 391 5.71 11.88 7.56
N ASP A 392 4.54 12.29 7.12
CA ASP A 392 4.38 13.47 6.27
C ASP A 392 4.68 14.76 7.06
N LYS A 393 4.33 14.85 8.35
CA LYS A 393 4.73 15.98 9.21
C LYS A 393 6.25 16.09 9.30
N ILE A 394 6.93 14.96 9.52
CA ILE A 394 8.40 14.92 9.56
C ILE A 394 8.97 15.33 8.20
N ALA A 395 8.41 14.85 7.10
CA ALA A 395 8.84 15.20 5.76
C ALA A 395 8.69 16.71 5.47
N ILE A 396 7.56 17.30 5.88
CA ILE A 396 7.32 18.74 5.79
C ILE A 396 8.31 19.52 6.67
N ALA A 397 8.59 19.05 7.89
CA ALA A 397 9.58 19.66 8.77
C ALA A 397 11.00 19.64 8.17
N ILE A 398 11.41 18.50 7.58
CA ILE A 398 12.68 18.39 6.85
C ILE A 398 12.71 19.36 5.68
N GLU A 399 11.64 19.42 4.90
CA GLU A 399 11.54 20.28 3.74
C GLU A 399 11.70 21.77 4.13
N LYS A 400 11.04 22.19 5.20
CA LYS A 400 11.12 23.56 5.74
C LYS A 400 12.51 23.86 6.33
N ALA A 401 13.07 22.94 7.12
CA ALA A 401 14.31 23.14 7.83
C ALA A 401 15.56 23.21 6.92
N TYR A 402 15.59 22.40 5.86
CA TYR A 402 16.76 22.30 4.98
C TYR A 402 16.62 23.10 3.69
N TRP A 403 15.42 23.29 3.15
CA TRP A 403 15.19 23.92 1.83
C TRP A 403 14.06 24.96 1.83
N GLY A 404 13.62 25.41 2.99
CA GLY A 404 12.42 26.22 3.16
C GLY A 404 12.32 27.47 2.28
N SER A 405 13.43 28.18 2.06
CA SER A 405 13.47 29.40 1.22
C SER A 405 13.88 29.12 -0.23
N GLN A 406 14.32 27.91 -0.56
CA GLN A 406 14.81 27.57 -1.89
C GLN A 406 13.63 27.36 -2.85
N LYS A 407 13.69 27.97 -4.03
CA LYS A 407 12.75 27.68 -5.11
C LYS A 407 13.10 26.33 -5.72
N LYS A 408 12.17 25.39 -5.62
CA LYS A 408 12.32 24.04 -6.14
C LYS A 408 11.26 23.78 -7.20
N SER A 409 11.55 22.85 -8.09
CA SER A 409 10.60 22.33 -9.08
C SER A 409 10.39 20.85 -8.84
N PHE A 410 9.16 20.42 -8.98
CA PHE A 410 8.80 19.01 -8.93
C PHE A 410 7.90 18.63 -10.11
N PHE A 411 7.97 17.38 -10.50
CA PHE A 411 7.15 16.84 -11.56
C PHE A 411 5.87 16.28 -10.96
N ILE A 412 4.73 16.76 -11.44
CA ILE A 412 3.42 16.19 -11.12
C ILE A 412 3.20 15.04 -12.09
N PRO A 413 3.14 13.77 -11.62
CA PRO A 413 2.80 12.66 -12.49
C PRO A 413 1.34 12.78 -12.93
N GLY A 414 1.11 12.80 -14.23
CA GLY A 414 -0.24 12.83 -14.80
C GLY A 414 -0.19 12.45 -16.28
N ARG A 415 -1.18 11.67 -16.76
CA ARG A 415 -1.20 11.22 -18.15
C ARG A 415 -1.41 12.37 -19.15
N VAL A 416 -2.09 13.42 -18.74
CA VAL A 416 -2.50 14.52 -19.64
C VAL A 416 -2.00 15.89 -19.17
N SER A 417 -1.95 16.11 -17.85
CA SER A 417 -1.54 17.40 -17.25
C SER A 417 -0.29 17.31 -16.39
N GLY A 418 0.52 16.25 -16.57
CA GLY A 418 1.83 16.15 -15.92
C GLY A 418 2.72 17.32 -16.36
N GLY A 419 3.42 17.92 -15.41
CA GLY A 419 4.29 19.05 -15.70
C GLY A 419 5.18 19.43 -14.53
N MET A 420 6.15 20.30 -14.83
CA MET A 420 7.03 20.87 -13.81
C MET A 420 6.34 22.04 -13.13
N THR A 421 6.15 21.94 -11.83
CA THR A 421 5.59 23.02 -11.00
C THR A 421 6.65 23.52 -10.04
N ASN A 422 6.75 24.85 -9.91
CA ASN A 422 7.69 25.49 -9.00
C ASN A 422 7.01 25.81 -7.67
N TYR A 423 7.73 25.61 -6.58
CA TYR A 423 7.26 25.98 -5.25
C TYR A 423 8.40 26.43 -4.31
N VAL A 424 8.01 27.09 -3.23
CA VAL A 424 8.88 27.45 -2.10
C VAL A 424 8.24 26.87 -0.85
N ALA A 425 8.97 25.99 -0.14
CA ALA A 425 8.39 25.19 0.93
C ALA A 425 7.76 26.03 2.04
N ASN A 426 8.43 27.10 2.51
CA ASN A 426 7.90 27.99 3.54
C ASN A 426 6.60 28.69 3.16
N LYS A 427 6.34 28.90 1.86
CA LYS A 427 5.08 29.51 1.38
C LYS A 427 3.97 28.48 1.25
N VAL A 428 4.31 27.29 0.79
CA VAL A 428 3.32 26.25 0.54
C VAL A 428 2.92 25.57 1.84
N PHE A 429 3.87 25.20 2.67
CA PHE A 429 3.64 24.51 3.94
C PHE A 429 3.50 25.48 5.12
N GLU A 430 2.59 26.46 5.04
CA GLU A 430 2.24 27.32 6.17
C GLU A 430 1.69 26.51 7.35
N THR A 431 1.02 25.39 7.06
CA THR A 431 0.52 24.41 8.03
C THR A 431 0.94 23.01 7.62
N ASP A 432 1.15 22.16 8.60
CA ASP A 432 1.40 20.73 8.46
C ASP A 432 0.14 19.88 8.69
N PHE A 433 -0.97 20.52 9.09
CA PHE A 433 -2.23 19.84 9.37
C PHE A 433 -2.84 19.26 8.10
N HIS A 434 -3.06 17.94 8.13
CA HIS A 434 -3.70 17.19 7.05
C HIS A 434 -4.30 15.90 7.62
N TYR A 435 -4.96 15.13 6.79
CA TYR A 435 -5.46 13.79 7.10
C TYR A 435 -4.91 12.81 6.08
N VAL A 436 -4.70 11.58 6.51
CA VAL A 436 -4.35 10.48 5.61
C VAL A 436 -5.39 9.40 5.81
N ASN A 437 -6.13 9.07 4.78
CA ASN A 437 -7.21 8.09 4.87
C ASN A 437 -7.12 7.06 3.75
N TYR A 438 -7.41 5.80 4.06
CA TYR A 438 -7.67 4.82 3.02
C TYR A 438 -9.06 5.05 2.41
N PRO A 439 -9.18 5.07 1.08
CA PRO A 439 -10.46 5.33 0.41
C PRO A 439 -11.49 4.23 0.67
N SER A 440 -11.04 3.04 1.03
CA SER A 440 -11.89 1.94 1.49
C SER A 440 -11.20 1.14 2.58
N SER A 441 -11.90 0.91 3.67
CA SER A 441 -11.51 -0.04 4.71
C SER A 441 -12.05 -1.42 4.35
N GLY A 442 -11.60 -2.01 3.27
CA GLY A 442 -12.16 -3.29 2.87
C GLY A 442 -11.59 -3.80 1.56
N THR A 443 -11.97 -4.97 1.22
CA THR A 443 -11.30 -5.81 0.26
C THR A 443 -11.95 -5.86 -1.09
N ASP A 444 -13.15 -5.32 -1.22
CA ASP A 444 -13.92 -5.35 -2.47
C ASP A 444 -13.99 -3.96 -3.12
N VAL A 445 -13.06 -3.71 -4.03
CA VAL A 445 -13.05 -2.49 -4.86
C VAL A 445 -14.33 -2.39 -5.70
N ASN A 446 -14.84 -3.52 -6.22
CA ASN A 446 -16.07 -3.51 -7.03
C ASN A 446 -17.31 -3.21 -6.17
N GLY A 447 -17.39 -3.80 -4.99
CA GLY A 447 -18.45 -3.50 -4.01
C GLY A 447 -18.44 -2.05 -3.57
N LEU A 448 -17.26 -1.47 -3.39
CA LEU A 448 -17.10 -0.05 -3.09
C LEU A 448 -17.63 0.83 -4.23
N ILE A 449 -17.22 0.56 -5.48
CA ILE A 449 -17.65 1.34 -6.65
C ILE A 449 -19.18 1.27 -6.82
N VAL A 450 -19.77 0.08 -6.66
CA VAL A 450 -21.23 -0.10 -6.69
C VAL A 450 -21.90 0.67 -5.55
N GLY A 451 -21.35 0.62 -4.34
CA GLY A 451 -21.84 1.37 -3.18
C GLY A 451 -21.76 2.89 -3.36
N LEU A 452 -20.66 3.39 -3.93
CA LEU A 452 -20.51 4.80 -4.30
C LEU A 452 -21.56 5.22 -5.35
N GLY A 453 -21.77 4.40 -6.38
CA GLY A 453 -22.80 4.63 -7.40
C GLY A 453 -24.21 4.70 -6.81
N GLN A 454 -24.53 3.81 -5.88
CA GLN A 454 -25.84 3.81 -5.18
C GLN A 454 -26.03 5.04 -4.31
N ARG A 455 -25.00 5.43 -3.51
CA ARG A 455 -25.05 6.64 -2.66
C ARG A 455 -25.17 7.92 -3.49
N LEU A 456 -24.49 7.96 -4.64
CA LEU A 456 -24.59 9.06 -5.58
C LEU A 456 -26.00 9.14 -6.18
N GLY A 457 -26.57 7.99 -6.60
CA GLY A 457 -27.92 7.91 -7.17
C GLY A 457 -29.02 8.26 -6.16
N THR A 458 -28.82 8.01 -4.86
CA THR A 458 -29.76 8.38 -3.79
C THR A 458 -29.55 9.80 -3.25
N GLY A 459 -28.57 10.54 -3.77
CA GLY A 459 -28.28 11.90 -3.30
C GLY A 459 -27.63 12.01 -1.91
N LEU A 460 -27.18 10.87 -1.33
CA LEU A 460 -26.49 10.84 -0.04
C LEU A 460 -25.01 11.25 -0.11
N MET A 461 -24.47 11.35 -1.31
CA MET A 461 -23.07 11.68 -1.54
C MET A 461 -22.93 12.63 -2.74
N SER A 462 -22.02 13.60 -2.65
CA SER A 462 -21.70 14.46 -3.78
C SER A 462 -20.86 13.72 -4.84
N LYS A 463 -20.91 14.19 -6.10
CA LYS A 463 -20.06 13.66 -7.18
C LYS A 463 -18.55 13.84 -6.86
N GLU A 464 -18.21 14.88 -6.12
CA GLU A 464 -16.84 15.18 -5.71
C GLU A 464 -16.34 14.18 -4.66
N SER A 465 -17.11 13.97 -3.59
CA SER A 465 -16.79 12.97 -2.57
C SER A 465 -16.76 11.54 -3.11
N ALA A 466 -17.60 11.23 -4.10
CA ALA A 466 -17.58 9.92 -4.75
C ALA A 466 -16.28 9.69 -5.55
N ARG A 467 -15.78 10.71 -6.26
CA ARG A 467 -14.50 10.64 -6.98
C ARG A 467 -13.31 10.54 -6.03
N GLU A 468 -13.35 11.27 -4.91
CA GLU A 468 -12.30 11.20 -3.88
C GLU A 468 -12.22 9.82 -3.20
N ALA A 469 -13.37 9.18 -3.05
CA ALA A 469 -13.47 7.86 -2.44
C ALA A 469 -13.23 6.69 -3.42
N ASP A 470 -13.15 6.95 -4.73
CA ASP A 470 -12.92 5.92 -5.74
C ASP A 470 -11.43 5.57 -5.84
N PRO A 471 -11.01 4.35 -5.47
CA PRO A 471 -9.61 3.95 -5.46
C PRO A 471 -8.96 3.86 -6.86
N LEU A 472 -9.76 3.86 -7.93
CA LEU A 472 -9.26 3.84 -9.31
C LEU A 472 -8.94 5.24 -9.83
N ILE A 473 -9.45 6.29 -9.16
CA ILE A 473 -9.20 7.68 -9.53
C ILE A 473 -8.00 8.20 -8.75
N THR A 474 -6.87 8.33 -9.42
CA THR A 474 -5.62 8.81 -8.81
C THR A 474 -5.62 10.31 -8.55
N ASP A 475 -6.30 11.09 -9.37
CA ASP A 475 -6.44 12.55 -9.22
C ASP A 475 -7.90 12.95 -9.45
N PRO A 476 -8.70 13.07 -8.36
CA PRO A 476 -10.13 13.40 -8.43
C PRO A 476 -10.40 14.77 -9.05
N GLU A 477 -9.48 15.73 -8.89
CA GLU A 477 -9.64 17.07 -9.42
C GLU A 477 -9.39 17.10 -10.93
N LEU A 478 -8.33 16.42 -11.39
CA LEU A 478 -8.07 16.28 -12.81
C LEU A 478 -9.24 15.57 -13.52
N GLU A 479 -9.82 14.58 -12.87
CA GLU A 479 -10.99 13.86 -13.39
C GLU A 479 -12.23 14.75 -13.43
N LYS A 480 -12.41 15.64 -12.44
CA LYS A 480 -13.46 16.67 -12.45
C LYS A 480 -13.31 17.62 -13.62
N ASP A 481 -12.08 18.09 -13.86
CA ASP A 481 -11.79 19.01 -14.96
C ASP A 481 -11.99 18.33 -16.32
N ARG A 482 -11.63 17.06 -16.45
CA ARG A 482 -11.89 16.26 -17.65
C ARG A 482 -13.37 16.08 -17.92
N ILE A 483 -14.14 15.68 -16.92
CA ILE A 483 -15.59 15.50 -17.03
C ILE A 483 -16.26 16.84 -17.38
N ALA A 484 -15.79 17.95 -16.79
CA ALA A 484 -16.29 19.28 -17.13
C ALA A 484 -15.95 19.65 -18.57
N ALA A 485 -14.73 19.39 -19.03
CA ALA A 485 -14.33 19.60 -20.42
C ALA A 485 -15.15 18.75 -21.39
N GLU A 486 -15.28 17.45 -21.13
CA GLU A 486 -16.08 16.52 -21.94
C GLU A 486 -17.55 16.93 -21.99
N SER A 487 -18.13 17.36 -20.86
CA SER A 487 -19.52 17.83 -20.82
C SER A 487 -19.71 19.13 -21.61
N MET A 488 -18.74 20.02 -21.56
CA MET A 488 -18.73 21.26 -22.34
C MET A 488 -18.58 20.97 -23.85
N GLU A 489 -17.71 20.03 -24.21
CA GLU A 489 -17.52 19.57 -25.59
C GLU A 489 -18.83 18.91 -26.12
N ALA A 490 -19.45 18.05 -25.32
CA ALA A 490 -20.72 17.42 -25.67
C ALA A 490 -21.85 18.45 -25.84
N ALA A 491 -21.93 19.47 -24.97
CA ALA A 491 -22.90 20.55 -25.06
C ALA A 491 -22.66 21.42 -26.30
N LEU A 492 -21.41 21.75 -26.63
CA LEU A 492 -21.04 22.47 -27.85
C LEU A 492 -21.44 21.69 -29.11
N LEU A 493 -21.09 20.43 -29.19
CA LEU A 493 -21.44 19.57 -30.32
C LEU A 493 -22.96 19.43 -30.47
N SER A 494 -23.70 19.23 -29.38
CA SER A 494 -25.17 19.14 -29.42
C SER A 494 -25.82 20.46 -29.87
N SER A 495 -25.28 21.61 -29.44
CA SER A 495 -25.72 22.92 -29.86
C SER A 495 -25.49 23.15 -31.37
N ILE A 496 -24.31 22.78 -31.87
CA ILE A 496 -23.98 22.90 -33.31
C ILE A 496 -24.88 21.95 -34.13
N GLN A 497 -25.11 20.73 -33.65
CA GLN A 497 -26.02 19.76 -34.28
C GLN A 497 -27.45 20.28 -34.33
N ALA A 498 -27.97 20.84 -33.24
CA ALA A 498 -29.30 21.42 -33.19
C ALA A 498 -29.44 22.62 -34.16
N GLN A 499 -28.43 23.48 -34.21
CA GLN A 499 -28.42 24.63 -35.15
C GLN A 499 -28.26 24.23 -36.61
N ALA A 500 -27.59 23.12 -36.90
CA ALA A 500 -27.49 22.55 -38.26
C ALA A 500 -28.73 21.79 -38.71
N ALA A 501 -29.58 21.35 -37.77
CA ALA A 501 -30.88 20.74 -38.06
C ALA A 501 -31.97 21.79 -38.40
N ASP A 502 -31.77 23.05 -37.98
CA ASP A 502 -32.66 24.16 -38.31
C ASP A 502 -32.34 24.68 -39.75
N PRO A 503 -33.33 24.65 -40.71
CA PRO A 503 -33.10 25.14 -42.05
C PRO A 503 -32.68 26.61 -42.12
N ASN A 504 -33.03 27.43 -41.11
CA ASN A 504 -32.66 28.82 -40.98
C ASN A 504 -31.48 29.04 -40.05
N GLY A 505 -30.86 27.98 -39.55
CA GLY A 505 -29.73 28.00 -38.62
C GLY A 505 -28.42 28.52 -39.29
N PRO A 506 -27.49 29.00 -38.49
CA PRO A 506 -26.21 29.50 -39.00
C PRO A 506 -25.32 28.39 -39.57
N TYR A 507 -25.53 27.14 -39.15
CA TYR A 507 -24.77 25.96 -39.62
C TYR A 507 -25.62 25.13 -40.55
N GLN A 508 -24.97 24.44 -41.48
CA GLN A 508 -25.61 23.48 -42.39
C GLN A 508 -25.01 22.08 -42.17
N PRO A 509 -25.64 21.01 -42.67
CA PRO A 509 -25.11 19.64 -42.56
C PRO A 509 -23.68 19.49 -43.09
N ASP A 510 -23.30 20.25 -44.11
CA ASP A 510 -21.93 20.27 -44.65
C ASP A 510 -20.90 20.85 -43.69
N ASP A 511 -21.31 21.69 -42.76
CA ASP A 511 -20.44 22.26 -41.74
C ASP A 511 -20.17 21.22 -40.63
N LEU A 512 -21.14 20.33 -40.33
CA LEU A 512 -20.91 19.19 -39.45
C LEU A 512 -19.93 18.20 -40.06
N ALA A 513 -20.05 17.91 -41.35
CA ALA A 513 -19.10 17.07 -42.09
C ALA A 513 -17.69 17.66 -42.06
N TYR A 514 -17.58 18.98 -42.24
CA TYR A 514 -16.31 19.70 -42.16
C TYR A 514 -15.71 19.69 -40.75
N LEU A 515 -16.54 19.85 -39.72
CA LEU A 515 -16.11 19.77 -38.33
C LEU A 515 -15.56 18.35 -38.02
N SER A 516 -16.27 17.31 -38.43
CA SER A 516 -15.81 15.93 -38.24
C SER A 516 -14.51 15.61 -38.98
N MET A 517 -14.36 16.14 -40.21
CA MET A 517 -13.10 16.03 -40.94
C MET A 517 -11.94 16.70 -40.22
N LEU A 518 -12.14 17.88 -39.66
CA LEU A 518 -11.10 18.61 -38.93
C LEU A 518 -10.69 17.90 -37.64
N THR A 519 -11.66 17.33 -36.92
CA THR A 519 -11.39 16.61 -35.65
C THR A 519 -10.83 15.21 -35.84
N ILE A 520 -11.40 14.42 -36.77
CA ILE A 520 -11.05 13.01 -36.96
C ILE A 520 -9.84 12.84 -37.92
N GLU A 521 -9.89 13.47 -39.11
CA GLU A 521 -8.83 13.27 -40.11
C GLU A 521 -7.62 14.17 -39.88
N LYS A 522 -7.83 15.45 -39.52
CA LYS A 522 -6.75 16.42 -39.31
C LYS A 522 -6.28 16.50 -37.86
N ASN A 523 -6.88 15.76 -36.95
CA ASN A 523 -6.53 15.69 -35.52
C ASN A 523 -6.39 17.06 -34.85
N LYS A 524 -7.21 18.03 -35.25
CA LYS A 524 -7.22 19.35 -34.66
C LYS A 524 -8.02 19.37 -33.36
N PRO A 525 -7.58 20.17 -32.34
CA PRO A 525 -8.37 20.36 -31.13
C PRO A 525 -9.79 20.85 -31.48
N LEU A 526 -10.80 20.33 -30.75
CA LEU A 526 -12.23 20.67 -31.03
C LEU A 526 -12.47 22.17 -31.06
N TYR A 527 -11.85 22.93 -30.16
CA TYR A 527 -11.95 24.40 -30.13
C TYR A 527 -11.52 25.06 -31.45
N GLU A 528 -10.37 24.66 -32.00
CA GLU A 528 -9.86 25.18 -33.28
C GLU A 528 -10.75 24.74 -34.44
N ALA A 529 -11.23 23.50 -34.42
CA ALA A 529 -12.13 22.97 -35.42
C ALA A 529 -13.48 23.73 -35.43
N VAL A 530 -14.03 24.02 -34.26
CA VAL A 530 -15.27 24.83 -34.12
C VAL A 530 -15.07 26.25 -34.63
N GLN A 531 -13.97 26.93 -34.29
CA GLN A 531 -13.68 28.28 -34.81
C GLN A 531 -13.58 28.30 -36.34
N LEU A 532 -12.89 27.34 -36.94
CA LEU A 532 -12.77 27.23 -38.38
C LEU A 532 -14.12 26.95 -39.05
N THR A 533 -14.94 26.14 -38.43
CA THR A 533 -16.29 25.85 -38.93
C THR A 533 -17.20 27.06 -38.81
N GLN A 534 -17.13 27.82 -37.71
CA GLN A 534 -17.86 29.05 -37.51
C GLN A 534 -17.45 30.13 -38.54
N LYS A 535 -16.15 30.28 -38.79
CA LYS A 535 -15.65 31.20 -39.81
C LYS A 535 -16.18 30.84 -41.20
N ARG A 536 -16.16 29.54 -41.57
CA ARG A 536 -16.72 29.06 -42.84
C ARG A 536 -18.22 29.35 -42.96
N ALA A 537 -18.98 29.13 -41.89
CA ALA A 537 -20.42 29.40 -41.83
C ALA A 537 -20.70 30.91 -42.02
N GLN A 538 -19.92 31.79 -41.38
CA GLN A 538 -20.01 33.25 -41.53
C GLN A 538 -19.65 33.71 -42.96
N GLU A 539 -18.57 33.18 -43.55
CA GLU A 539 -18.17 33.48 -44.93
C GLU A 539 -19.28 33.10 -45.93
N ARG A 540 -19.94 31.95 -45.71
CA ARG A 540 -21.07 31.53 -46.53
C ARG A 540 -22.28 32.45 -46.38
N GLN A 541 -22.63 32.86 -45.14
CA GLN A 541 -23.73 33.81 -44.90
C GLN A 541 -23.45 35.16 -45.53
N ALA A 542 -22.20 35.66 -45.47
CA ALA A 542 -21.79 36.89 -46.13
C ALA A 542 -21.86 36.79 -47.65
N ALA A 543 -21.56 35.61 -48.22
CA ALA A 543 -21.69 35.38 -49.67
C ALA A 543 -23.14 35.27 -50.16
N MET A 544 -24.08 34.86 -49.28
CA MET A 544 -25.51 34.76 -49.57
C MET A 544 -26.28 36.07 -49.30
N ALA A 545 -25.65 37.04 -48.62
CA ALA A 545 -26.26 38.36 -48.46
C ALA A 545 -26.45 39.00 -49.84
N PRO A 546 -27.67 39.47 -50.23
CA PRO A 546 -27.91 40.03 -51.56
C PRO A 546 -27.07 41.27 -51.78
N GLN A 547 -26.10 41.16 -52.70
CA GLN A 547 -25.44 42.30 -53.28
C GLN A 547 -26.45 43.09 -54.14
N GLY A 548 -27.10 44.11 -53.58
CA GLY A 548 -27.97 44.97 -54.37
C GLY A 548 -29.06 45.66 -53.57
N ALA A 549 -28.66 46.55 -52.69
CA ALA A 549 -29.52 47.72 -52.47
C ALA A 549 -29.06 48.83 -53.36
N PRO A 550 -29.88 49.33 -54.29
CA PRO A 550 -29.47 50.47 -55.11
C PRO A 550 -29.33 51.71 -54.22
N GLU A 551 -28.27 52.49 -54.46
CA GLU A 551 -28.09 53.84 -53.91
C GLU A 551 -29.34 54.69 -54.21
N THR A 552 -30.16 54.94 -53.20
CA THR A 552 -31.24 55.91 -53.28
C THR A 552 -30.63 57.32 -53.15
N MET A 553 -30.85 58.12 -54.25
CA MET A 553 -30.58 59.53 -54.34
C MET A 553 -31.18 60.33 -53.17
N PRO A 554 -30.53 61.40 -52.74
CA PRO A 554 -31.06 62.27 -51.69
C PRO A 554 -32.12 63.24 -52.29
N GLY A 555 -33.30 63.22 -51.72
CA GLY A 555 -34.27 64.29 -52.03
C GLY A 555 -35.72 63.95 -51.73
N LEU A 556 -36.22 64.62 -50.76
CA LEU A 556 -37.58 65.03 -50.44
C LEU A 556 -38.14 64.46 -49.12
N ALA A 557 -38.09 65.37 -48.17
CA ALA A 557 -38.82 65.26 -46.93
C ALA A 557 -40.31 65.35 -47.12
N MET A 558 -41.09 64.45 -46.49
CA MET A 558 -42.48 64.74 -46.11
C MET A 558 -42.70 64.10 -44.71
N PRO A 559 -43.42 64.78 -43.81
CA PRO A 559 -43.60 64.40 -42.46
C PRO A 559 -44.95 63.64 -42.28
N GLY A 560 -44.90 62.64 -41.37
CA GLY A 560 -46.11 62.20 -40.67
C GLY A 560 -46.46 60.73 -40.80
N MET A 561 -46.43 60.11 -39.74
CA MET A 561 -47.19 59.04 -39.15
C MET A 561 -46.31 57.87 -38.63
N GLY A 562 -46.37 57.75 -37.34
CA GLY A 562 -45.66 56.78 -36.59
C GLY A 562 -46.18 55.33 -36.78
N ALA A 563 -45.24 54.48 -36.84
CA ALA A 563 -45.42 53.09 -36.37
C ALA A 563 -44.01 52.61 -35.94
N GLU A 564 -43.83 52.53 -34.67
CA GLU A 564 -42.65 51.89 -34.06
C GLU A 564 -42.62 50.42 -34.49
N MET A 565 -41.68 50.06 -35.32
CA MET A 565 -41.24 48.71 -35.52
C MET A 565 -39.80 48.61 -35.07
N GLN A 566 -39.61 48.20 -33.80
CA GLN A 566 -38.31 47.86 -33.26
C GLN A 566 -37.78 46.61 -33.97
N THR A 567 -36.87 46.77 -34.90
CA THR A 567 -35.98 45.70 -35.34
C THR A 567 -34.72 45.81 -34.52
N ALA A 568 -34.58 44.95 -33.53
CA ALA A 568 -33.34 44.73 -32.82
C ALA A 568 -32.35 43.99 -33.75
N PRO A 569 -31.09 44.44 -33.86
CA PRO A 569 -30.07 43.66 -34.55
C PRO A 569 -29.70 42.44 -33.68
N ALA A 570 -29.80 41.24 -34.25
CA ALA A 570 -29.27 40.03 -33.64
C ALA A 570 -27.74 40.13 -33.62
N GLY A 571 -27.21 40.62 -32.51
CA GLY A 571 -25.81 40.44 -32.16
C GLY A 571 -25.55 38.98 -31.71
N PRO A 572 -24.33 38.49 -31.78
CA PRO A 572 -24.00 37.14 -31.33
C PRO A 572 -24.40 37.00 -29.86
N PRO A 573 -24.97 35.82 -29.46
CA PRO A 573 -25.43 35.62 -28.09
C PRO A 573 -24.27 35.78 -27.11
N ASP A 574 -24.49 36.68 -26.16
CA ASP A 574 -23.55 36.95 -25.09
C ASP A 574 -23.35 35.68 -24.25
N ILE A 575 -22.09 35.26 -24.10
CA ILE A 575 -21.69 34.07 -23.32
C ILE A 575 -22.27 34.14 -21.90
N GLN A 576 -22.50 35.34 -21.36
CA GLN A 576 -23.14 35.52 -20.06
C GLN A 576 -24.63 35.13 -20.04
N GLN A 577 -25.36 35.19 -21.15
CA GLN A 577 -26.74 34.74 -21.24
C GLN A 577 -26.85 33.22 -21.31
N LEU A 578 -25.88 32.53 -21.91
CA LEU A 578 -25.80 31.08 -21.92
C LEU A 578 -25.45 30.52 -20.53
N LEU A 579 -24.61 31.20 -19.77
CA LEU A 579 -24.29 30.81 -18.39
C LEU A 579 -25.46 30.99 -17.42
N SER A 580 -26.33 31.97 -17.63
CA SER A 580 -27.51 32.15 -16.78
C SER A 580 -28.63 31.14 -17.06
N GLN A 581 -28.71 30.57 -18.27
CA GLN A 581 -29.65 29.49 -18.60
C GLN A 581 -29.22 28.12 -18.09
N LEU A 582 -27.94 27.89 -17.85
CA LEU A 582 -27.40 26.63 -17.27
C LEU A 582 -27.53 26.56 -15.74
N GLY A 583 -27.80 27.68 -15.06
CA GLY A 583 -27.96 27.76 -13.59
C GLY A 583 -29.38 27.57 -13.05
N GLY A 584 -30.40 27.48 -13.89
CA GLY A 584 -31.83 27.51 -13.49
C GLY A 584 -32.66 26.31 -13.93
N GLY A 585 -32.16 25.09 -13.77
CA GLY A 585 -32.94 23.86 -13.97
C GLY A 585 -33.59 23.38 -12.68
N GLU A 586 -34.75 23.93 -12.31
CA GLU A 586 -35.62 23.30 -11.32
C GLU A 586 -36.09 21.92 -11.81
N ALA A 587 -35.84 20.93 -10.97
CA ALA A 587 -36.20 19.55 -11.18
C ALA A 587 -37.73 19.40 -11.29
N GLY A 588 -38.22 19.13 -12.50
CA GLY A 588 -39.58 18.61 -12.74
C GLY A 588 -39.69 17.22 -12.14
N ALA A 589 -40.49 17.10 -11.09
CA ALA A 589 -40.83 15.83 -10.45
C ALA A 589 -41.57 14.92 -11.44
N ALA A 590 -40.89 13.91 -11.98
CA ALA A 590 -41.51 12.82 -12.67
C ALA A 590 -42.17 11.90 -11.61
N GLN A 591 -43.52 11.84 -11.63
CA GLN A 591 -44.34 10.89 -10.86
C GLN A 591 -43.98 9.46 -11.26
N LEU A 592 -43.47 8.69 -10.32
CA LEU A 592 -43.32 7.24 -10.41
C LEU A 592 -44.66 6.57 -10.18
N PRO A 593 -45.00 5.46 -10.91
CA PRO A 593 -46.19 4.69 -10.65
C PRO A 593 -46.12 3.92 -9.33
N PRO A 594 -47.27 3.65 -8.65
CA PRO A 594 -47.27 3.03 -7.33
C PRO A 594 -46.85 1.56 -7.41
N SER A 595 -45.92 1.17 -6.54
CA SER A 595 -45.50 -0.22 -6.33
C SER A 595 -46.58 -1.02 -5.60
N PRO A 596 -46.79 -2.33 -5.93
CA PRO A 596 -47.74 -3.18 -5.23
C PRO A 596 -47.22 -3.57 -3.85
N SER A 597 -48.03 -3.30 -2.85
CA SER A 597 -47.85 -3.70 -1.46
C SER A 597 -47.85 -5.23 -1.31
N ALA A 598 -46.69 -5.80 -0.96
CA ALA A 598 -46.63 -7.18 -0.48
C ALA A 598 -46.88 -7.19 1.04
N VAL A 599 -48.04 -7.70 1.42
CA VAL A 599 -48.43 -8.01 2.80
C VAL A 599 -47.65 -9.23 3.25
N LEU A 600 -46.74 -9.03 4.19
CA LEU A 600 -46.07 -10.12 4.91
C LEU A 600 -46.86 -10.42 6.19
N THR A 601 -47.62 -11.51 6.14
CA THR A 601 -48.25 -12.14 7.30
C THR A 601 -47.19 -12.86 8.14
N LEU A 602 -47.01 -12.40 9.37
CA LEU A 602 -46.28 -13.11 10.43
C LEU A 602 -47.07 -14.35 10.85
N GLY A 603 -46.53 -15.53 10.53
CA GLY A 603 -46.95 -16.82 11.11
C GLY A 603 -46.09 -17.13 12.34
N LYS A 604 -46.66 -16.97 13.54
CA LYS A 604 -46.23 -17.65 14.76
C LYS A 604 -46.44 -19.16 14.61
N ARG A 605 -45.41 -19.96 14.91
CA ARG A 605 -45.54 -21.24 15.65
C ARG A 605 -44.17 -21.87 15.90
N LEU A 606 -43.94 -22.05 17.21
CA LEU A 606 -43.23 -23.14 17.93
C LEU A 606 -41.74 -23.33 17.64
#